data_0471e976ee7e2bc06a3d1d91dfe2be04
#
_entry.id   0471e976ee7e2bc06a3d1d91dfe2be04
#
_cell.length_a   1.000
_cell.length_b   1.000
_cell.length_c   1.000
_cell.angle_alpha   90.00
_cell.angle_beta   90.00
_cell.angle_gamma   90.00
#
_symmetry.space_group_name_H-M   'P 1'
#
loop_
_entity.id
_entity.type
_entity.pdbx_description
1 polymer ?
#
loop_
_entity_poly.entity_id
_entity_poly.type
_entity_poly.pdbx_seq_one_letter_code
_entity_poly.pdbx_strand_id
1 'polypeptide(L)'
;AWVGWPGLPGAEIEPFTFHGMALVPVVLSAEEVELYYEGFSNATIWPLYHDVIVKPEYHREWWNAYVEVNRRFAEATSKAAAQGATVWIQDYQLQLVPKMLRMLRPDLTIGFFLHIPFPPVELFMQMPWRTEIVEGLLGADLIGFHLPGGAQNFLYLARRLAGQQTSRGTVGVRSKLGVVQVGFRSVRVGAFPISIDSGKLDELSRTKAIRDRAKQIRKELGNPKHIMLGVDRLDYTKGIDVRLAALHELLMEKRIDPADTVMVQLATPSRERVESYVQMRGDIEQKVSRINGEFSEVGRPVVHYIHRPIPRDELVAFFVAADLMLVTPLRDGMNLVAKEYVACRSDLGGALLLSEFTGAASELRQAFLCNPHDLDDVKDSMEKALNQPREDGRRHMRALRRQVLTHDVDRWARSFLDALAHGGAAGPALIAPAEAQDH
;
A
#
# COMPACT_ATOMS: atom_id res chain seq x y z
N ALA A 1 -5.97 -6.27 22.35
CA ALA A 1 -5.56 -7.57 21.82
C ALA A 1 -5.26 -7.46 20.32
N TRP A 2 -4.42 -8.32 19.81
CA TRP A 2 -4.16 -8.50 18.39
C TRP A 2 -4.56 -9.93 17.99
N VAL A 3 -5.48 -10.07 17.06
CA VAL A 3 -5.92 -11.37 16.53
C VAL A 3 -5.29 -11.51 15.13
N GLY A 4 -4.52 -12.57 14.90
CA GLY A 4 -3.79 -12.71 13.64
C GLY A 4 -3.23 -14.09 13.38
N TRP A 5 -2.93 -14.36 12.09
CA TRP A 5 -2.16 -15.52 11.69
C TRP A 5 -0.66 -15.26 11.96
N PRO A 6 0.05 -16.19 12.64
CA PRO A 6 1.46 -16.00 13.00
C PRO A 6 2.44 -16.16 11.82
N GLY A 7 1.96 -16.43 10.61
CA GLY A 7 2.79 -16.56 9.41
C GLY A 7 3.42 -17.95 9.21
N LEU A 8 3.13 -18.91 10.09
CA LEU A 8 3.65 -20.28 10.02
C LEU A 8 2.48 -21.25 9.81
N PRO A 9 2.43 -22.02 8.71
CA PRO A 9 1.37 -23.01 8.47
C PRO A 9 1.36 -24.09 9.56
N GLY A 10 0.16 -24.40 10.09
CA GLY A 10 -0.06 -25.45 11.08
C GLY A 10 0.53 -25.17 12.47
N ALA A 11 1.08 -23.99 12.72
CA ALA A 11 1.66 -23.66 14.01
C ALA A 11 0.55 -23.42 15.05
N GLU A 12 0.41 -24.35 15.98
CA GLU A 12 -0.44 -24.22 17.16
C GLU A 12 0.31 -23.42 18.23
N ILE A 13 0.00 -22.14 18.35
CA ILE A 13 0.57 -21.23 19.32
C ILE A 13 -0.54 -20.80 20.26
N GLU A 14 -0.35 -21.04 21.56
CA GLU A 14 -1.30 -20.57 22.58
C GLU A 14 -1.29 -19.02 22.64
N PRO A 15 -2.40 -18.38 22.99
CA PRO A 15 -2.46 -16.95 23.21
C PRO A 15 -1.43 -16.50 24.26
N PHE A 16 -0.70 -15.44 23.99
CA PHE A 16 0.36 -14.91 24.87
C PHE A 16 0.37 -13.39 24.90
N THR A 17 1.09 -12.83 25.86
CA THR A 17 1.26 -11.37 25.97
C THR A 17 2.67 -10.98 25.58
N PHE A 18 2.78 -9.98 24.69
CA PHE A 18 4.05 -9.41 24.26
C PHE A 18 3.97 -7.87 24.33
N HIS A 19 4.91 -7.26 25.02
CA HIS A 19 4.92 -5.80 25.27
C HIS A 19 3.57 -5.25 25.79
N GLY A 20 2.89 -5.99 26.67
CA GLY A 20 1.60 -5.57 27.24
C GLY A 20 0.39 -5.77 26.33
N MET A 21 0.57 -6.31 25.14
CA MET A 21 -0.49 -6.60 24.18
C MET A 21 -0.79 -8.11 24.16
N ALA A 22 -2.05 -8.48 24.36
CA ALA A 22 -2.51 -9.87 24.19
C ALA A 22 -2.48 -10.22 22.68
N LEU A 23 -1.79 -11.29 22.33
CA LEU A 23 -1.71 -11.86 20.99
C LEU A 23 -2.52 -13.13 20.93
N VAL A 24 -3.50 -13.19 20.02
CA VAL A 24 -4.41 -14.31 19.82
C VAL A 24 -4.17 -14.91 18.43
N PRO A 25 -3.40 -15.99 18.33
CA PRO A 25 -3.10 -16.63 17.06
C PRO A 25 -4.33 -17.29 16.45
N VAL A 26 -4.49 -17.13 15.13
CA VAL A 26 -5.43 -17.89 14.30
C VAL A 26 -4.62 -18.87 13.46
N VAL A 27 -4.80 -20.16 13.71
CA VAL A 27 -4.05 -21.21 13.00
C VAL A 27 -4.59 -21.38 11.59
N LEU A 28 -3.69 -21.41 10.60
CA LEU A 28 -4.00 -21.81 9.22
C LEU A 28 -3.19 -23.05 8.88
N SER A 29 -3.85 -24.07 8.31
CA SER A 29 -3.17 -25.24 7.75
C SER A 29 -2.34 -24.86 6.50
N ALA A 30 -1.47 -25.76 6.05
CA ALA A 30 -0.73 -25.55 4.79
C ALA A 30 -1.66 -25.41 3.59
N GLU A 31 -2.74 -26.21 3.53
CA GLU A 31 -3.77 -26.13 2.50
C GLU A 31 -4.52 -24.78 2.55
N GLU A 32 -4.88 -24.31 3.74
CA GLU A 32 -5.54 -23.00 3.88
C GLU A 32 -4.61 -21.84 3.48
N VAL A 33 -3.31 -21.94 3.74
CA VAL A 33 -2.34 -20.94 3.24
C VAL A 33 -2.33 -20.93 1.71
N GLU A 34 -2.34 -22.11 1.07
CA GLU A 34 -2.38 -22.22 -0.38
C GLU A 34 -3.69 -21.66 -0.95
N LEU A 35 -4.86 -22.10 -0.45
CA LEU A 35 -6.16 -21.74 -1.03
C LEU A 35 -6.60 -20.31 -0.66
N TYR A 36 -6.43 -19.93 0.61
CA TYR A 36 -6.90 -18.63 1.12
C TYR A 36 -5.90 -17.51 0.87
N TYR A 37 -4.62 -17.70 1.26
CA TYR A 37 -3.63 -16.64 1.22
C TYR A 37 -3.00 -16.52 -0.17
N GLU A 38 -2.41 -17.60 -0.71
CA GLU A 38 -1.79 -17.58 -2.03
C GLU A 38 -2.86 -17.50 -3.14
N GLY A 39 -3.94 -18.28 -3.03
CA GLY A 39 -5.04 -18.32 -3.98
C GLY A 39 -5.94 -17.10 -3.92
N PHE A 40 -7.01 -17.15 -3.09
CA PHE A 40 -8.04 -16.10 -3.15
C PHE A 40 -7.52 -14.70 -2.84
N SER A 41 -6.67 -14.55 -1.82
CA SER A 41 -6.13 -13.24 -1.46
C SER A 41 -5.15 -12.70 -2.50
N ASN A 42 -4.20 -13.51 -2.96
CA ASN A 42 -3.07 -13.01 -3.76
C ASN A 42 -3.15 -13.31 -5.26
N ALA A 43 -3.91 -14.33 -5.68
CA ALA A 43 -4.13 -14.60 -7.11
C ALA A 43 -5.52 -14.18 -7.61
N THR A 44 -6.48 -13.84 -6.71
CA THR A 44 -7.78 -13.28 -7.08
C THR A 44 -7.91 -11.80 -6.72
N ILE A 45 -7.90 -11.46 -5.40
CA ILE A 45 -8.17 -10.08 -4.95
C ILE A 45 -7.04 -9.13 -5.33
N TRP A 46 -5.79 -9.52 -5.08
CA TRP A 46 -4.64 -8.65 -5.31
C TRP A 46 -4.56 -8.15 -6.75
N PRO A 47 -4.56 -9.00 -7.81
CA PRO A 47 -4.52 -8.51 -9.18
C PRO A 47 -5.78 -7.73 -9.57
N LEU A 48 -6.97 -8.15 -9.10
CA LEU A 48 -8.22 -7.44 -9.39
C LEU A 48 -8.21 -6.02 -8.82
N TYR A 49 -7.70 -5.83 -7.59
CA TYR A 49 -7.67 -4.53 -6.93
C TYR A 49 -6.51 -3.65 -7.42
N HIS A 50 -5.54 -4.24 -8.13
CA HIS A 50 -4.46 -3.51 -8.80
C HIS A 50 -4.68 -3.44 -10.32
N ASP A 51 -5.89 -3.04 -10.74
CA ASP A 51 -6.27 -2.72 -12.11
C ASP A 51 -6.04 -3.85 -13.13
N VAL A 52 -6.04 -5.11 -12.68
CA VAL A 52 -5.88 -6.32 -13.55
C VAL A 52 -4.57 -6.30 -14.35
N ILE A 53 -3.48 -5.78 -13.76
CA ILE A 53 -2.12 -5.84 -14.35
C ILE A 53 -1.74 -7.29 -14.69
N VAL A 54 -2.13 -8.23 -13.83
CA VAL A 54 -2.10 -9.67 -14.08
C VAL A 54 -3.54 -10.18 -14.00
N LYS A 55 -3.89 -11.14 -14.85
CA LYS A 55 -5.24 -11.71 -14.89
C LYS A 55 -5.59 -12.38 -13.57
N PRO A 56 -6.67 -11.99 -12.89
CA PRO A 56 -7.12 -12.64 -11.67
C PRO A 56 -7.68 -14.04 -11.98
N GLU A 57 -7.48 -14.96 -11.07
CA GLU A 57 -8.02 -16.31 -11.14
C GLU A 57 -9.22 -16.47 -10.20
N TYR A 58 -10.22 -17.23 -10.62
CA TYR A 58 -11.47 -17.41 -9.86
C TYR A 58 -11.73 -18.89 -9.66
N HIS A 59 -11.44 -19.40 -8.44
CA HIS A 59 -11.66 -20.78 -8.05
C HIS A 59 -12.62 -20.84 -6.86
N ARG A 60 -13.65 -21.70 -6.97
CA ARG A 60 -14.66 -21.85 -5.91
C ARG A 60 -14.05 -22.38 -4.61
N GLU A 61 -13.07 -23.25 -4.71
CA GLU A 61 -12.35 -23.80 -3.55
C GLU A 61 -11.59 -22.72 -2.78
N TRP A 62 -10.95 -21.79 -3.50
CA TRP A 62 -10.27 -20.63 -2.88
C TRP A 62 -11.26 -19.72 -2.16
N TRP A 63 -12.43 -19.49 -2.77
CA TRP A 63 -13.49 -18.73 -2.13
C TRP A 63 -14.00 -19.43 -0.86
N ASN A 64 -14.24 -20.74 -0.89
CA ASN A 64 -14.69 -21.49 0.27
C ASN A 64 -13.68 -21.41 1.43
N ALA A 65 -12.38 -21.55 1.14
CA ALA A 65 -11.32 -21.36 2.12
C ALA A 65 -11.30 -19.93 2.68
N TYR A 66 -11.50 -18.92 1.82
CA TYR A 66 -11.58 -17.51 2.23
C TYR A 66 -12.75 -17.28 3.20
N VAL A 67 -13.93 -17.83 2.92
CA VAL A 67 -15.09 -17.74 3.80
C VAL A 67 -14.80 -18.42 5.16
N GLU A 68 -14.23 -19.61 5.14
CA GLU A 68 -13.96 -20.39 6.36
C GLU A 68 -12.91 -19.71 7.26
N VAL A 69 -11.82 -19.21 6.67
CA VAL A 69 -10.79 -18.48 7.42
C VAL A 69 -11.35 -17.19 8.00
N ASN A 70 -12.14 -16.42 7.23
CA ASN A 70 -12.79 -15.20 7.73
C ASN A 70 -13.74 -15.51 8.89
N ARG A 71 -14.50 -16.64 8.84
CA ARG A 71 -15.36 -17.10 9.94
C ARG A 71 -14.54 -17.35 11.20
N ARG A 72 -13.41 -18.05 11.08
CA ARG A 72 -12.52 -18.36 12.20
C ARG A 72 -11.92 -17.09 12.82
N PHE A 73 -11.53 -16.11 12.00
CA PHE A 73 -11.10 -14.79 12.49
C PHE A 73 -12.21 -14.05 13.24
N ALA A 74 -13.45 -14.09 12.75
CA ALA A 74 -14.60 -13.49 13.43
C ALA A 74 -14.86 -14.16 14.79
N GLU A 75 -14.81 -15.49 14.86
CA GLU A 75 -14.98 -16.25 16.11
C GLU A 75 -13.87 -15.97 17.12
N ALA A 76 -12.61 -15.99 16.68
CA ALA A 76 -11.47 -15.66 17.55
C ALA A 76 -11.56 -14.23 18.08
N THR A 77 -11.93 -13.28 17.23
CA THR A 77 -12.12 -11.88 17.62
C THR A 77 -13.31 -11.73 18.59
N SER A 78 -14.41 -12.43 18.36
CA SER A 78 -15.59 -12.43 19.23
C SER A 78 -15.25 -12.87 20.66
N LYS A 79 -14.37 -13.85 20.81
CA LYS A 79 -13.89 -14.36 22.11
C LYS A 79 -12.91 -13.41 22.78
N ALA A 80 -12.03 -12.76 21.99
CA ALA A 80 -10.98 -11.88 22.49
C ALA A 80 -11.49 -10.48 22.87
N ALA A 81 -12.58 -10.01 22.24
CA ALA A 81 -13.11 -8.67 22.44
C ALA A 81 -13.94 -8.57 23.73
N ALA A 82 -13.63 -7.59 24.57
CA ALA A 82 -14.47 -7.23 25.73
C ALA A 82 -15.86 -6.75 25.28
N GLN A 83 -16.83 -6.71 26.21
CA GLN A 83 -18.14 -6.18 25.91
C GLN A 83 -18.06 -4.69 25.51
N GLY A 84 -18.75 -4.34 24.42
CA GLY A 84 -18.73 -2.98 23.88
C GLY A 84 -17.40 -2.49 23.32
N ALA A 85 -16.44 -3.40 23.09
CA ALA A 85 -15.13 -3.04 22.60
C ALA A 85 -15.16 -2.47 21.17
N THR A 86 -14.14 -1.70 20.84
CA THR A 86 -13.83 -1.30 19.46
C THR A 86 -12.93 -2.34 18.80
N VAL A 87 -13.32 -2.83 17.64
CA VAL A 87 -12.55 -3.75 16.81
C VAL A 87 -12.19 -3.07 15.51
N TRP A 88 -10.91 -3.08 15.16
CA TRP A 88 -10.41 -2.51 13.91
C TRP A 88 -9.84 -3.61 13.01
N ILE A 89 -10.60 -4.00 11.99
CA ILE A 89 -10.26 -5.06 11.04
C ILE A 89 -9.41 -4.48 9.91
N GLN A 90 -8.35 -5.20 9.54
CA GLN A 90 -7.34 -4.71 8.60
C GLN A 90 -7.30 -5.57 7.34
N ASP A 91 -7.40 -4.89 6.20
CA ASP A 91 -6.99 -5.29 4.88
C ASP A 91 -7.85 -6.36 4.17
N TYR A 92 -7.51 -6.61 2.91
CA TYR A 92 -8.29 -7.36 1.91
C TYR A 92 -8.46 -8.86 2.23
N GLN A 93 -7.65 -9.40 3.11
CA GLN A 93 -7.78 -10.79 3.55
C GLN A 93 -9.02 -11.04 4.42
N LEU A 94 -9.59 -10.00 5.03
CA LEU A 94 -10.61 -10.11 6.09
C LEU A 94 -11.92 -9.36 5.75
N GLN A 95 -12.27 -9.27 4.47
CA GLN A 95 -13.41 -8.44 4.04
C GLN A 95 -14.78 -8.99 4.46
N LEU A 96 -14.88 -10.28 4.82
CA LEU A 96 -16.13 -10.89 5.31
C LEU A 96 -16.26 -10.83 6.84
N VAL A 97 -15.15 -10.60 7.55
CA VAL A 97 -15.14 -10.58 9.03
C VAL A 97 -16.10 -9.54 9.60
N PRO A 98 -16.25 -8.31 9.08
CA PRO A 98 -17.15 -7.35 9.69
C PRO A 98 -18.60 -7.84 9.81
N LYS A 99 -19.15 -8.45 8.75
CA LYS A 99 -20.52 -9.00 8.78
C LYS A 99 -20.64 -10.19 9.73
N MET A 100 -19.68 -11.11 9.67
CA MET A 100 -19.67 -12.30 10.51
C MET A 100 -19.55 -11.93 12.01
N LEU A 101 -18.64 -11.00 12.33
CA LEU A 101 -18.45 -10.52 13.70
C LEU A 101 -19.67 -9.74 14.21
N ARG A 102 -20.31 -8.92 13.35
CA ARG A 102 -21.56 -8.22 13.71
C ARG A 102 -22.68 -9.14 14.10
N MET A 103 -22.82 -10.31 13.43
CA MET A 103 -23.81 -11.32 13.76
C MET A 103 -23.52 -11.99 15.11
N LEU A 104 -22.25 -12.21 15.43
CA LEU A 104 -21.84 -12.81 16.71
C LEU A 104 -21.90 -11.83 17.87
N ARG A 105 -21.53 -10.56 17.62
CA ARG A 105 -21.33 -9.53 18.64
C ARG A 105 -21.92 -8.19 18.17
N PRO A 106 -23.24 -8.01 18.29
CA PRO A 106 -23.92 -6.76 17.92
C PRO A 106 -23.52 -5.57 18.79
N ASP A 107 -22.94 -5.79 19.96
CA ASP A 107 -22.46 -4.79 20.91
C ASP A 107 -21.16 -4.10 20.50
N LEU A 108 -20.40 -4.67 19.57
CA LEU A 108 -19.08 -4.13 19.19
C LEU A 108 -19.18 -2.93 18.24
N THR A 109 -18.23 -1.99 18.39
CA THR A 109 -17.98 -0.96 17.37
C THR A 109 -16.93 -1.47 16.40
N ILE A 110 -17.28 -1.64 15.12
CA ILE A 110 -16.45 -2.30 14.13
C ILE A 110 -15.97 -1.30 13.07
N GLY A 111 -14.66 -1.11 12.98
CA GLY A 111 -14.00 -0.41 11.88
C GLY A 111 -13.35 -1.41 10.92
N PHE A 112 -13.35 -1.10 9.63
CA PHE A 112 -12.59 -1.82 8.61
C PHE A 112 -11.72 -0.85 7.83
N PHE A 113 -10.49 -1.22 7.53
CA PHE A 113 -9.58 -0.45 6.70
C PHE A 113 -8.95 -1.28 5.59
N LEU A 114 -9.03 -0.79 4.34
CA LEU A 114 -8.42 -1.41 3.19
C LEU A 114 -7.08 -0.71 2.87
N HIS A 115 -5.98 -1.48 2.88
CA HIS A 115 -4.62 -0.95 2.62
C HIS A 115 -4.19 -0.99 1.17
N ILE A 116 -4.92 -1.69 0.32
CA ILE A 116 -4.68 -1.73 -1.13
C ILE A 116 -5.67 -0.84 -1.88
N PRO A 117 -5.49 -0.54 -3.17
CA PRO A 117 -6.48 0.19 -3.93
C PRO A 117 -7.84 -0.51 -3.89
N PHE A 118 -8.93 0.24 -3.83
CA PHE A 118 -10.24 -0.32 -4.13
C PHE A 118 -10.54 -0.07 -5.61
N PRO A 119 -10.89 -1.12 -6.40
CA PRO A 119 -10.90 -1.03 -7.85
C PRO A 119 -12.02 -0.16 -8.41
N PRO A 120 -11.90 0.29 -9.66
CA PRO A 120 -13.02 0.83 -10.42
C PRO A 120 -14.18 -0.14 -10.47
N VAL A 121 -15.40 0.42 -10.59
CA VAL A 121 -16.65 -0.36 -10.54
C VAL A 121 -16.67 -1.48 -11.58
N GLU A 122 -16.23 -1.21 -12.80
CA GLU A 122 -16.23 -2.15 -13.91
C GLU A 122 -15.30 -3.35 -13.63
N LEU A 123 -14.15 -3.10 -13.03
CA LEU A 123 -13.22 -4.17 -12.65
C LEU A 123 -13.76 -4.99 -11.48
N PHE A 124 -14.30 -4.32 -10.44
CA PHE A 124 -14.88 -5.03 -9.29
C PHE A 124 -16.04 -5.94 -9.72
N MET A 125 -16.83 -5.54 -10.71
CA MET A 125 -17.94 -6.34 -11.24
C MET A 125 -17.51 -7.67 -11.88
N GLN A 126 -16.22 -7.89 -12.16
CA GLN A 126 -15.69 -9.17 -12.63
C GLN A 126 -15.66 -10.22 -11.51
N MET A 127 -15.63 -9.81 -10.23
CA MET A 127 -15.61 -10.71 -9.10
C MET A 127 -16.91 -11.55 -9.03
N PRO A 128 -16.85 -12.89 -9.10
CA PRO A 128 -18.05 -13.74 -8.96
C PRO A 128 -18.80 -13.51 -7.64
N TRP A 129 -18.06 -13.33 -6.53
CA TRP A 129 -18.60 -13.14 -5.17
C TRP A 129 -18.64 -11.67 -4.75
N ARG A 130 -18.86 -10.77 -5.70
CA ARG A 130 -18.88 -9.31 -5.49
C ARG A 130 -19.94 -8.83 -4.49
N THR A 131 -21.12 -9.46 -4.48
CA THR A 131 -22.19 -9.09 -3.56
C THR A 131 -21.81 -9.47 -2.13
N GLU A 132 -21.30 -10.68 -1.93
CA GLU A 132 -20.89 -11.19 -0.63
C GLU A 132 -19.74 -10.36 -0.03
N ILE A 133 -18.79 -9.91 -0.85
CA ILE A 133 -17.70 -9.01 -0.40
C ILE A 133 -18.27 -7.67 0.07
N VAL A 134 -19.13 -7.04 -0.73
CA VAL A 134 -19.75 -5.75 -0.37
C VAL A 134 -20.59 -5.88 0.90
N GLU A 135 -21.42 -6.90 0.99
CA GLU A 135 -22.22 -7.17 2.19
C GLU A 135 -21.37 -7.50 3.42
N GLY A 136 -20.24 -8.21 3.20
CA GLY A 136 -19.25 -8.49 4.24
C GLY A 136 -18.73 -7.22 4.89
N LEU A 137 -18.30 -6.25 4.06
CA LEU A 137 -17.81 -4.95 4.50
C LEU A 137 -18.88 -4.10 5.19
N LEU A 138 -20.14 -4.20 4.76
CA LEU A 138 -21.28 -3.46 5.35
C LEU A 138 -21.62 -3.89 6.79
N GLY A 139 -20.98 -4.94 7.32
CA GLY A 139 -21.05 -5.28 8.75
C GLY A 139 -20.33 -4.27 9.66
N ALA A 140 -19.42 -3.48 9.12
CA ALA A 140 -18.69 -2.44 9.85
C ALA A 140 -19.57 -1.21 10.15
N ASP A 141 -19.11 -0.35 11.09
CA ASP A 141 -19.67 0.97 11.37
C ASP A 141 -18.93 2.06 10.61
N LEU A 142 -17.64 1.82 10.30
CA LEU A 142 -16.80 2.69 9.47
C LEU A 142 -15.93 1.85 8.54
N ILE A 143 -15.94 2.19 7.26
CA ILE A 143 -15.08 1.61 6.23
C ILE A 143 -14.12 2.70 5.73
N GLY A 144 -12.82 2.46 5.87
CA GLY A 144 -11.77 3.39 5.45
C GLY A 144 -11.02 2.90 4.23
N PHE A 145 -10.71 3.85 3.36
CA PHE A 145 -9.84 3.69 2.19
C PHE A 145 -8.73 4.74 2.23
N HIS A 146 -7.69 4.58 1.44
CA HIS A 146 -6.65 5.62 1.36
C HIS A 146 -7.14 6.87 0.65
N LEU A 147 -7.89 6.70 -0.45
CA LEU A 147 -8.28 7.78 -1.35
C LEU A 147 -9.81 7.90 -1.48
N PRO A 148 -10.31 9.12 -1.75
CA PRO A 148 -11.74 9.36 -1.96
C PRO A 148 -12.35 8.54 -3.11
N GLY A 149 -11.57 8.27 -4.18
CA GLY A 149 -12.04 7.47 -5.31
C GLY A 149 -12.47 6.05 -4.92
N GLY A 150 -11.68 5.36 -4.08
CA GLY A 150 -12.05 4.04 -3.56
C GLY A 150 -13.34 4.07 -2.73
N ALA A 151 -13.46 5.05 -1.84
CA ALA A 151 -14.67 5.25 -1.05
C ALA A 151 -15.91 5.52 -1.94
N GLN A 152 -15.75 6.31 -2.99
CA GLN A 152 -16.83 6.63 -3.93
C GLN A 152 -17.26 5.39 -4.74
N ASN A 153 -16.30 4.58 -5.21
CA ASN A 153 -16.57 3.32 -5.90
C ASN A 153 -17.32 2.35 -4.98
N PHE A 154 -16.92 2.24 -3.72
CA PHE A 154 -17.61 1.41 -2.74
C PHE A 154 -19.06 1.87 -2.50
N LEU A 155 -19.31 3.16 -2.33
CA LEU A 155 -20.68 3.71 -2.19
C LEU A 155 -21.57 3.37 -3.38
N TYR A 156 -21.02 3.47 -4.59
CA TYR A 156 -21.75 3.09 -5.80
C TYR A 156 -22.11 1.59 -5.80
N LEU A 157 -21.14 0.73 -5.46
CA LEU A 157 -21.35 -0.72 -5.41
C LEU A 157 -22.30 -1.16 -4.30
N ALA A 158 -22.26 -0.52 -3.13
CA ALA A 158 -23.20 -0.78 -2.04
C ALA A 158 -24.67 -0.52 -2.49
N ARG A 159 -24.90 0.55 -3.26
CA ARG A 159 -26.20 0.83 -3.84
C ARG A 159 -26.57 -0.18 -4.91
N ARG A 160 -25.66 -0.53 -5.82
CA ARG A 160 -25.91 -1.36 -6.99
C ARG A 160 -26.07 -2.85 -6.64
N LEU A 161 -25.22 -3.39 -5.75
CA LEU A 161 -25.15 -4.84 -5.45
C LEU A 161 -25.94 -5.23 -4.21
N ALA A 162 -25.92 -4.39 -3.18
CA ALA A 162 -26.62 -4.68 -1.92
C ALA A 162 -27.95 -3.92 -1.78
N GLY A 163 -28.36 -3.14 -2.80
CA GLY A 163 -29.63 -2.41 -2.81
C GLY A 163 -29.76 -1.33 -1.74
N GLN A 164 -28.65 -0.87 -1.17
CA GLN A 164 -28.65 0.02 -0.02
C GLN A 164 -28.78 1.49 -0.45
N GLN A 165 -29.47 2.28 0.38
CA GLN A 165 -29.48 3.74 0.19
C GLN A 165 -28.14 4.34 0.60
N THR A 166 -27.61 5.25 -0.20
CA THR A 166 -26.33 5.92 0.05
C THR A 166 -26.48 7.43 0.03
N SER A 167 -25.65 8.12 0.82
CA SER A 167 -25.60 9.59 0.77
C SER A 167 -25.21 10.08 -0.61
N ARG A 168 -25.71 11.27 -0.98
CA ARG A 168 -25.33 11.96 -2.22
C ARG A 168 -24.13 12.87 -1.95
N GLY A 169 -23.28 13.03 -2.97
CA GLY A 169 -22.09 13.90 -2.92
C GLY A 169 -20.79 13.12 -2.86
N THR A 170 -19.68 13.86 -2.91
CA THR A 170 -18.32 13.30 -2.94
C THR A 170 -17.75 13.12 -1.54
N VAL A 171 -17.05 12.02 -1.34
CA VAL A 171 -16.24 11.79 -0.14
C VAL A 171 -15.00 12.68 -0.18
N GLY A 172 -14.65 13.30 0.94
CA GLY A 172 -13.43 14.07 1.12
C GLY A 172 -12.41 13.32 1.96
N VAL A 173 -11.17 13.82 2.00
CA VAL A 173 -10.12 13.26 2.84
C VAL A 173 -10.35 13.69 4.29
N ARG A 174 -10.50 12.71 5.20
CA ARG A 174 -10.58 12.87 6.67
C ARG A 174 -11.79 13.68 7.22
N SER A 175 -12.55 14.33 6.39
CA SER A 175 -13.58 15.28 6.89
C SER A 175 -14.97 15.06 6.33
N LYS A 176 -15.09 14.52 5.12
CA LYS A 176 -16.38 14.29 4.44
C LYS A 176 -16.60 12.81 4.22
N LEU A 177 -17.44 12.20 5.03
CA LEU A 177 -17.80 10.80 4.98
C LEU A 177 -19.03 10.60 4.10
N GLY A 178 -19.03 9.49 3.35
CA GLY A 178 -20.25 8.93 2.78
C GLY A 178 -20.98 8.09 3.82
N VAL A 179 -22.25 7.81 3.59
CA VAL A 179 -23.10 6.99 4.45
C VAL A 179 -23.84 5.97 3.61
N VAL A 180 -23.89 4.73 4.08
CA VAL A 180 -24.72 3.64 3.54
C VAL A 180 -25.72 3.25 4.61
N GLN A 181 -27.01 3.27 4.31
CA GLN A 181 -28.04 2.87 5.25
C GLN A 181 -28.28 1.37 5.13
N VAL A 182 -28.05 0.61 6.22
CA VAL A 182 -28.23 -0.84 6.28
C VAL A 182 -29.24 -1.18 7.39
N GLY A 183 -30.51 -1.30 7.01
CA GLY A 183 -31.62 -1.42 7.97
C GLY A 183 -31.64 -0.18 8.88
N PHE A 184 -31.54 -0.39 10.19
CA PHE A 184 -31.51 0.71 11.19
C PHE A 184 -30.10 1.23 11.46
N ARG A 185 -29.03 0.69 10.84
CA ARG A 185 -27.65 1.12 11.02
C ARG A 185 -27.20 2.02 9.87
N SER A 186 -26.39 2.98 10.20
CA SER A 186 -25.67 3.80 9.22
C SER A 186 -24.19 3.37 9.19
N VAL A 187 -23.72 2.91 8.03
CA VAL A 187 -22.31 2.58 7.78
C VAL A 187 -21.64 3.78 7.15
N ARG A 188 -20.61 4.31 7.78
CA ARG A 188 -19.84 5.44 7.25
C ARG A 188 -18.71 4.94 6.38
N VAL A 189 -18.40 5.70 5.33
CA VAL A 189 -17.39 5.36 4.35
C VAL A 189 -16.51 6.59 4.12
N GLY A 190 -15.20 6.46 4.28
CA GLY A 190 -14.30 7.60 4.19
C GLY A 190 -12.93 7.31 3.63
N ALA A 191 -12.18 8.41 3.39
CA ALA A 191 -10.80 8.36 2.95
C ALA A 191 -9.86 8.83 4.05
N PHE A 192 -8.91 7.97 4.42
CA PHE A 192 -7.92 8.20 5.47
C PHE A 192 -6.54 7.78 4.95
N PRO A 193 -5.77 8.66 4.30
CA PRO A 193 -4.46 8.32 3.77
C PRO A 193 -3.51 7.91 4.91
N ILE A 194 -3.01 6.66 4.88
CA ILE A 194 -2.05 6.16 5.87
C ILE A 194 -0.68 6.82 5.69
N SER A 195 0.08 6.90 6.77
CA SER A 195 1.45 7.36 6.76
C SER A 195 2.35 6.45 7.62
N ILE A 196 3.52 6.95 7.97
CA ILE A 196 4.60 6.24 8.65
C ILE A 196 4.90 6.91 10.00
N ASP A 197 5.65 6.23 10.86
CA ASP A 197 6.31 6.83 12.03
C ASP A 197 7.51 7.68 11.54
N SER A 198 7.18 8.86 11.02
CA SER A 198 8.14 9.73 10.36
C SER A 198 9.16 10.34 11.31
N GLY A 199 8.79 10.55 12.58
CA GLY A 199 9.67 11.06 13.62
C GLY A 199 10.83 10.12 13.89
N LYS A 200 10.56 8.84 14.12
CA LYS A 200 11.61 7.83 14.35
C LYS A 200 12.54 7.67 13.15
N LEU A 201 12.03 7.74 11.92
CA LEU A 201 12.87 7.66 10.74
C LEU A 201 13.75 8.90 10.56
N ASP A 202 13.21 10.10 10.81
CA ASP A 202 13.99 11.33 10.79
C ASP A 202 15.12 11.29 11.85
N GLU A 203 14.83 10.89 13.09
CA GLU A 203 15.81 10.74 14.15
C GLU A 203 16.90 9.72 13.77
N LEU A 204 16.52 8.53 13.32
CA LEU A 204 17.45 7.48 12.92
C LEU A 204 18.36 7.95 11.80
N SER A 205 17.84 8.63 10.78
CA SER A 205 18.61 9.15 9.64
C SER A 205 19.67 10.18 10.02
N ARG A 206 19.49 10.86 11.17
CA ARG A 206 20.42 11.86 11.70
C ARG A 206 21.57 11.28 12.49
N THR A 207 21.52 10.01 12.88
CA THR A 207 22.55 9.38 13.68
C THR A 207 23.88 9.33 12.93
N LYS A 208 24.98 9.42 13.69
CA LYS A 208 26.33 9.36 13.10
C LYS A 208 26.56 8.02 12.39
N ALA A 209 26.07 6.91 12.97
CA ALA A 209 26.22 5.57 12.40
C ALA A 209 25.59 5.49 10.99
N ILE A 210 24.36 5.95 10.82
CA ILE A 210 23.66 5.96 9.52
C ILE A 210 24.38 6.85 8.51
N ARG A 211 24.78 8.05 8.90
CA ARG A 211 25.50 8.98 8.01
C ARG A 211 26.85 8.46 7.55
N ASP A 212 27.58 7.82 8.45
CA ASP A 212 28.88 7.22 8.11
C ASP A 212 28.67 5.99 7.21
N ARG A 213 27.64 5.15 7.47
CA ARG A 213 27.28 4.04 6.58
C ARG A 213 26.85 4.52 5.18
N ALA A 214 26.08 5.59 5.10
CA ALA A 214 25.68 6.18 3.81
C ALA A 214 26.88 6.65 2.99
N LYS A 215 27.89 7.27 3.63
CA LYS A 215 29.15 7.63 2.97
C LYS A 215 29.92 6.40 2.50
N GLN A 216 29.95 5.35 3.31
CA GLN A 216 30.61 4.10 2.96
C GLN A 216 29.91 3.42 1.78
N ILE A 217 28.56 3.38 1.72
CA ILE A 217 27.79 2.89 0.58
C ILE A 217 28.21 3.65 -0.69
N ARG A 218 28.27 4.97 -0.66
CA ARG A 218 28.71 5.75 -1.83
C ARG A 218 30.12 5.36 -2.28
N LYS A 219 31.04 5.15 -1.33
CA LYS A 219 32.41 4.70 -1.61
C LYS A 219 32.45 3.29 -2.21
N GLU A 220 31.67 2.37 -1.66
CA GLU A 220 31.52 0.99 -2.16
C GLU A 220 30.97 0.95 -3.59
N LEU A 221 30.09 1.90 -3.95
CA LEU A 221 29.54 2.09 -5.31
C LEU A 221 30.49 2.87 -6.24
N GLY A 222 31.73 3.20 -5.82
CA GLY A 222 32.71 3.92 -6.64
C GLY A 222 32.57 5.44 -6.63
N ASN A 223 31.85 6.03 -5.67
CA ASN A 223 31.53 7.46 -5.55
C ASN A 223 30.91 8.04 -6.84
N PRO A 224 29.85 7.43 -7.40
CA PRO A 224 29.21 7.98 -8.58
C PRO A 224 28.61 9.36 -8.28
N LYS A 225 28.43 10.18 -9.31
CA LYS A 225 27.75 11.47 -9.21
C LYS A 225 26.29 11.28 -8.79
N HIS A 226 25.63 10.26 -9.36
CA HIS A 226 24.23 9.95 -9.14
C HIS A 226 24.02 8.51 -8.67
N ILE A 227 23.36 8.35 -7.53
CA ILE A 227 22.83 7.07 -7.05
C ILE A 227 21.31 7.11 -7.18
N MET A 228 20.76 6.30 -8.09
CA MET A 228 19.34 6.03 -8.20
C MET A 228 18.98 4.84 -7.34
N LEU A 229 17.91 4.91 -6.57
CA LEU A 229 17.50 3.87 -5.63
C LEU A 229 16.07 3.43 -5.88
N GLY A 230 15.86 2.15 -6.10
CA GLY A 230 14.56 1.48 -6.04
C GLY A 230 14.48 0.59 -4.80
N VAL A 231 13.38 0.65 -4.08
CA VAL A 231 13.13 -0.18 -2.88
C VAL A 231 11.72 -0.72 -2.93
N ASP A 232 11.58 -2.03 -3.13
CA ASP A 232 10.27 -2.66 -3.24
C ASP A 232 10.32 -4.10 -2.71
N ARG A 233 9.14 -4.63 -2.38
CA ARG A 233 8.95 -6.07 -2.49
C ARG A 233 9.00 -6.44 -3.98
N LEU A 234 9.48 -7.63 -4.28
CA LEU A 234 9.43 -8.13 -5.64
C LEU A 234 7.96 -8.43 -6.01
N ASP A 235 7.31 -7.49 -6.71
CA ASP A 235 5.88 -7.51 -7.01
C ASP A 235 5.64 -6.81 -8.36
N TYR A 236 4.86 -7.41 -9.24
CA TYR A 236 4.60 -6.90 -10.59
C TYR A 236 3.89 -5.53 -10.59
N THR A 237 3.22 -5.17 -9.50
CA THR A 237 2.58 -3.87 -9.36
C THR A 237 3.57 -2.73 -9.20
N LYS A 238 4.84 -3.02 -8.86
CA LYS A 238 5.84 -2.01 -8.46
C LYS A 238 6.60 -1.38 -9.62
N GLY A 239 6.41 -1.87 -10.86
CA GLY A 239 7.02 -1.28 -12.06
C GLY A 239 8.55 -1.27 -12.01
N ILE A 240 9.17 -2.31 -11.44
CA ILE A 240 10.63 -2.46 -11.41
C ILE A 240 11.18 -2.59 -12.84
N ASP A 241 10.46 -3.31 -13.68
CA ASP A 241 10.77 -3.47 -15.10
C ASP A 241 10.70 -2.17 -15.88
N VAL A 242 9.79 -1.27 -15.54
CA VAL A 242 9.63 0.06 -16.15
C VAL A 242 10.86 0.93 -15.87
N ARG A 243 11.29 1.02 -14.60
CA ARG A 243 12.46 1.85 -14.25
C ARG A 243 13.76 1.30 -14.82
N LEU A 244 13.89 -0.02 -14.94
CA LEU A 244 15.03 -0.65 -15.60
C LEU A 244 15.02 -0.38 -17.11
N ALA A 245 13.85 -0.43 -17.76
CA ALA A 245 13.72 -0.07 -19.16
C ALA A 245 14.05 1.41 -19.40
N ALA A 246 13.54 2.30 -18.56
CA ALA A 246 13.86 3.74 -18.65
C ALA A 246 15.37 4.00 -18.47
N LEU A 247 16.01 3.35 -17.50
CA LEU A 247 17.46 3.43 -17.31
C LEU A 247 18.22 2.95 -18.56
N HIS A 248 17.83 1.80 -19.10
CA HIS A 248 18.45 1.22 -20.29
C HIS A 248 18.39 2.17 -21.50
N GLU A 249 17.20 2.74 -21.78
CA GLU A 249 17.06 3.69 -22.88
C GLU A 249 17.82 5.00 -22.64
N LEU A 250 17.82 5.56 -21.41
CA LEU A 250 18.61 6.75 -21.09
C LEU A 250 20.11 6.53 -21.33
N LEU A 251 20.63 5.34 -21.05
CA LEU A 251 22.01 4.95 -21.34
C LEU A 251 22.25 4.80 -22.85
N MET A 252 21.36 4.14 -23.59
CA MET A 252 21.44 4.00 -25.04
C MET A 252 21.39 5.35 -25.76
N GLU A 253 20.51 6.23 -25.32
CA GLU A 253 20.36 7.61 -25.83
C GLU A 253 21.48 8.55 -25.38
N LYS A 254 22.39 8.09 -24.51
CA LYS A 254 23.49 8.88 -23.91
C LYS A 254 23.01 10.13 -23.17
N ARG A 255 21.81 10.09 -22.63
CA ARG A 255 21.25 11.15 -21.78
C ARG A 255 21.81 11.12 -20.35
N ILE A 256 22.31 9.97 -19.93
CA ILE A 256 23.05 9.76 -18.68
C ILE A 256 24.34 9.00 -18.97
N ASP A 257 25.36 9.26 -18.15
CA ASP A 257 26.67 8.61 -18.28
C ASP A 257 26.77 7.42 -17.30
N PRO A 258 27.04 6.19 -17.80
CA PRO A 258 27.20 5.03 -16.93
C PRO A 258 28.43 5.15 -15.99
N ALA A 259 29.42 5.98 -16.32
CA ALA A 259 30.56 6.24 -15.43
C ALA A 259 30.18 7.06 -14.19
N ASP A 260 29.16 7.91 -14.29
CA ASP A 260 28.70 8.82 -13.26
C ASP A 260 27.43 8.37 -12.54
N THR A 261 26.75 7.34 -13.05
CA THR A 261 25.41 6.94 -12.60
C THR A 261 25.36 5.47 -12.23
N VAL A 262 24.83 5.17 -11.04
CA VAL A 262 24.60 3.81 -10.56
C VAL A 262 23.15 3.69 -10.08
N MET A 263 22.49 2.62 -10.44
CA MET A 263 21.18 2.24 -9.90
C MET A 263 21.34 1.10 -8.88
N VAL A 264 20.76 1.27 -7.71
CA VAL A 264 20.62 0.21 -6.69
C VAL A 264 19.15 -0.18 -6.62
N GLN A 265 18.83 -1.44 -6.92
CA GLN A 265 17.49 -1.99 -6.76
C GLN A 265 17.49 -2.99 -5.61
N LEU A 266 16.85 -2.60 -4.51
CA LEU A 266 16.57 -3.47 -3.38
C LEU A 266 15.20 -4.14 -3.61
N ALA A 267 15.20 -5.46 -3.81
CA ALA A 267 14.00 -6.23 -4.10
C ALA A 267 13.82 -7.31 -3.02
N THR A 268 12.96 -7.06 -2.03
CA THR A 268 12.67 -8.04 -0.99
C THR A 268 11.83 -9.19 -1.57
N PRO A 269 12.21 -10.46 -1.33
CA PRO A 269 11.43 -11.62 -1.75
C PRO A 269 9.96 -11.54 -1.29
N SER A 270 9.03 -11.89 -2.15
CA SER A 270 7.59 -11.90 -1.85
C SER A 270 6.89 -12.94 -2.72
N ARG A 271 5.97 -13.71 -2.14
CA ARG A 271 5.08 -14.63 -2.85
C ARG A 271 5.79 -15.56 -3.84
N GLU A 272 6.96 -16.08 -3.46
CA GLU A 272 7.88 -16.83 -4.34
C GLU A 272 7.29 -18.13 -4.90
N ARG A 273 6.12 -18.59 -4.42
CA ARG A 273 5.40 -19.77 -4.92
C ARG A 273 4.37 -19.45 -6.01
N VAL A 274 4.02 -18.18 -6.21
CA VAL A 274 3.07 -17.76 -7.23
C VAL A 274 3.79 -17.61 -8.57
N GLU A 275 3.34 -18.31 -9.61
CA GLU A 275 4.01 -18.42 -10.90
C GLU A 275 4.35 -17.07 -11.54
N SER A 276 3.41 -16.12 -11.52
CA SER A 276 3.62 -14.77 -12.05
C SER A 276 4.79 -14.02 -11.37
N TYR A 277 5.05 -14.30 -10.10
CA TYR A 277 6.18 -13.71 -9.36
C TYR A 277 7.51 -14.38 -9.70
N VAL A 278 7.51 -15.69 -9.93
CA VAL A 278 8.70 -16.44 -10.37
C VAL A 278 9.14 -15.96 -11.76
N GLN A 279 8.20 -15.84 -12.69
CA GLN A 279 8.47 -15.35 -14.04
C GLN A 279 9.00 -13.92 -14.03
N MET A 280 8.33 -13.01 -13.32
CA MET A 280 8.76 -11.61 -13.17
C MET A 280 10.19 -11.52 -12.62
N ARG A 281 10.56 -12.35 -11.64
CA ARG A 281 11.92 -12.39 -11.12
C ARG A 281 12.93 -12.70 -12.22
N GLY A 282 12.68 -13.73 -13.03
CA GLY A 282 13.53 -14.10 -14.16
C GLY A 282 13.69 -12.95 -15.16
N ASP A 283 12.58 -12.28 -15.49
CA ASP A 283 12.58 -11.14 -16.43
C ASP A 283 13.40 -9.96 -15.91
N ILE A 284 13.30 -9.65 -14.62
CA ILE A 284 14.07 -8.58 -13.96
C ILE A 284 15.56 -8.94 -13.95
N GLU A 285 15.92 -10.16 -13.53
CA GLU A 285 17.31 -10.62 -13.48
C GLU A 285 17.94 -10.60 -14.89
N GLN A 286 17.18 -10.98 -15.93
CA GLN A 286 17.62 -10.89 -17.32
C GLN A 286 17.85 -9.45 -17.77
N LYS A 287 16.93 -8.52 -17.45
CA LYS A 287 17.10 -7.09 -17.76
C LYS A 287 18.33 -6.50 -17.08
N VAL A 288 18.53 -6.78 -15.80
CA VAL A 288 19.72 -6.33 -15.05
C VAL A 288 20.99 -6.86 -15.68
N SER A 289 21.04 -8.15 -16.02
CA SER A 289 22.20 -8.79 -16.69
C SER A 289 22.49 -8.13 -18.03
N ARG A 290 21.45 -7.82 -18.82
CA ARG A 290 21.59 -7.14 -20.10
C ARG A 290 22.18 -5.74 -19.96
N ILE A 291 21.61 -4.91 -19.07
CA ILE A 291 22.12 -3.54 -18.84
C ILE A 291 23.56 -3.57 -18.39
N ASN A 292 23.90 -4.46 -17.44
CA ASN A 292 25.26 -4.57 -16.96
C ASN A 292 26.23 -5.08 -18.06
N GLY A 293 25.80 -6.04 -18.90
CA GLY A 293 26.60 -6.53 -20.01
C GLY A 293 26.89 -5.49 -21.09
N GLU A 294 25.96 -4.57 -21.32
CA GLU A 294 26.09 -3.53 -22.36
C GLU A 294 26.86 -2.28 -21.87
N PHE A 295 26.75 -1.89 -20.58
CA PHE A 295 27.21 -0.59 -20.10
C PHE A 295 28.20 -0.62 -18.93
N SER A 296 28.44 -1.79 -18.30
CA SER A 296 29.33 -1.84 -17.14
C SER A 296 30.79 -2.02 -17.55
N GLU A 297 31.68 -1.44 -16.73
CA GLU A 297 33.09 -1.73 -16.76
C GLU A 297 33.45 -2.81 -15.72
N VAL A 298 34.63 -3.43 -15.86
CA VAL A 298 35.10 -4.46 -14.91
C VAL A 298 35.16 -3.88 -13.49
N GLY A 299 34.42 -4.53 -12.58
CA GLY A 299 34.31 -4.10 -11.19
C GLY A 299 33.38 -2.88 -10.92
N ARG A 300 32.68 -2.38 -11.95
CA ARG A 300 31.78 -1.21 -11.84
C ARG A 300 30.45 -1.48 -12.54
N PRO A 301 29.56 -2.31 -11.95
CA PRO A 301 28.23 -2.54 -12.52
C PRO A 301 27.39 -1.27 -12.44
N VAL A 302 26.60 -1.01 -13.49
CA VAL A 302 25.66 0.12 -13.53
C VAL A 302 24.43 -0.13 -12.68
N VAL A 303 23.99 -1.41 -12.59
CA VAL A 303 22.85 -1.82 -11.76
C VAL A 303 23.31 -2.82 -10.70
N HIS A 304 23.10 -2.47 -9.44
CA HIS A 304 23.24 -3.37 -8.29
C HIS A 304 21.85 -3.89 -7.91
N TYR A 305 21.57 -5.14 -8.25
CA TYR A 305 20.32 -5.82 -7.89
C TYR A 305 20.54 -6.67 -6.64
N ILE A 306 19.78 -6.37 -5.57
CA ILE A 306 19.89 -7.04 -4.27
C ILE A 306 18.55 -7.70 -3.95
N HIS A 307 18.49 -9.02 -4.09
CA HIS A 307 17.28 -9.81 -3.84
C HIS A 307 17.36 -10.54 -2.49
N ARG A 308 17.21 -9.80 -1.42
CA ARG A 308 17.13 -10.29 -0.04
C ARG A 308 16.52 -9.25 0.89
N PRO A 309 16.02 -9.63 2.07
CA PRO A 309 15.64 -8.66 3.11
C PRO A 309 16.83 -7.79 3.51
N ILE A 310 16.58 -6.49 3.68
CA ILE A 310 17.56 -5.51 4.11
C ILE A 310 17.20 -5.04 5.52
N PRO A 311 18.16 -5.06 6.48
CA PRO A 311 17.92 -4.50 7.81
C PRO A 311 17.53 -3.02 7.76
N ARG A 312 16.70 -2.58 8.70
CA ARG A 312 16.14 -1.21 8.70
C ARG A 312 17.23 -0.13 8.69
N ASP A 313 18.28 -0.28 9.47
CA ASP A 313 19.36 0.70 9.55
C ASP A 313 20.12 0.80 8.22
N GLU A 314 20.37 -0.33 7.57
CA GLU A 314 21.01 -0.38 6.25
C GLU A 314 20.10 0.25 5.19
N LEU A 315 18.79 0.00 5.24
CA LEU A 315 17.81 0.63 4.34
C LEU A 315 17.80 2.15 4.49
N VAL A 316 17.81 2.66 5.74
CA VAL A 316 17.88 4.10 6.01
C VAL A 316 19.19 4.70 5.51
N ALA A 317 20.31 3.97 5.62
CA ALA A 317 21.59 4.41 5.06
C ALA A 317 21.54 4.52 3.52
N PHE A 318 20.88 3.58 2.81
CA PHE A 318 20.62 3.70 1.38
C PHE A 318 19.74 4.92 1.05
N PHE A 319 18.68 5.20 1.82
CA PHE A 319 17.87 6.41 1.62
C PHE A 319 18.69 7.69 1.74
N VAL A 320 19.60 7.75 2.71
CA VAL A 320 20.48 8.93 2.90
C VAL A 320 21.55 9.03 1.80
N ALA A 321 22.04 7.89 1.28
CA ALA A 321 23.04 7.85 0.23
C ALA A 321 22.50 8.22 -1.16
N ALA A 322 21.21 7.99 -1.42
CA ALA A 322 20.62 8.14 -2.75
C ALA A 322 20.41 9.60 -3.18
N ASP A 323 20.64 9.87 -4.46
CA ASP A 323 20.38 11.18 -5.08
C ASP A 323 18.99 11.23 -5.74
N LEU A 324 18.46 10.08 -6.18
CA LEU A 324 17.12 9.96 -6.73
C LEU A 324 16.45 8.68 -6.25
N MET A 325 15.30 8.79 -5.59
CA MET A 325 14.44 7.67 -5.26
C MET A 325 13.44 7.42 -6.39
N LEU A 326 13.37 6.18 -6.86
CA LEU A 326 12.50 5.74 -7.95
C LEU A 326 11.32 4.94 -7.40
N VAL A 327 10.13 5.49 -7.48
CA VAL A 327 8.88 4.86 -7.06
C VAL A 327 7.92 4.87 -8.25
N THR A 328 7.90 3.79 -9.02
CA THR A 328 7.21 3.69 -10.31
C THR A 328 6.14 2.60 -10.37
N PRO A 329 5.34 2.36 -9.30
CA PRO A 329 4.33 1.33 -9.38
C PRO A 329 3.28 1.65 -10.45
N LEU A 330 2.80 0.58 -11.11
CA LEU A 330 1.69 0.68 -12.07
C LEU A 330 0.37 0.99 -11.35
N ARG A 331 0.24 0.51 -10.13
CA ARG A 331 -0.84 0.82 -9.20
C ARG A 331 -0.40 0.56 -7.77
N ASP A 332 -0.70 1.46 -6.83
CA ASP A 332 -0.42 1.27 -5.41
C ASP A 332 -1.44 2.01 -4.55
N GLY A 333 -1.84 1.41 -3.42
CA GLY A 333 -2.79 2.01 -2.48
C GLY A 333 -2.28 3.31 -1.86
N MET A 334 -1.01 3.30 -1.42
CA MET A 334 -0.35 4.49 -0.85
C MET A 334 1.10 4.58 -1.31
N ASN A 335 1.92 3.59 -1.09
CA ASN A 335 3.38 3.54 -1.17
C ASN A 335 4.08 4.27 0.00
N LEU A 336 4.30 3.54 1.08
CA LEU A 336 4.94 4.08 2.28
C LEU A 336 6.43 4.35 2.09
N VAL A 337 7.09 3.60 1.19
CA VAL A 337 8.55 3.74 0.91
C VAL A 337 8.89 5.14 0.40
N ALA A 338 8.03 5.74 -0.41
CA ALA A 338 8.18 7.13 -0.85
C ALA A 338 8.21 8.10 0.36
N LYS A 339 7.33 7.87 1.34
CA LYS A 339 7.28 8.67 2.57
C LYS A 339 8.48 8.42 3.48
N GLU A 340 8.94 7.15 3.58
CA GLU A 340 10.13 6.76 4.34
C GLU A 340 11.39 7.43 3.81
N TYR A 341 11.59 7.40 2.49
CA TYR A 341 12.68 8.14 1.84
C TYR A 341 12.65 9.61 2.19
N VAL A 342 11.52 10.27 1.99
CA VAL A 342 11.35 11.70 2.28
C VAL A 342 11.63 12.01 3.75
N ALA A 343 11.16 11.19 4.69
CA ALA A 343 11.44 11.36 6.12
C ALA A 343 12.94 11.30 6.43
N CYS A 344 13.68 10.44 5.75
CA CYS A 344 15.13 10.26 5.97
C CYS A 344 16.00 11.40 5.38
N ARG A 345 15.46 12.28 4.53
CA ARG A 345 16.23 13.35 3.86
C ARG A 345 16.35 14.62 4.70
N SER A 346 16.84 14.48 5.92
CA SER A 346 17.06 15.63 6.84
C SER A 346 18.07 16.64 6.31
N ASP A 347 18.93 16.25 5.37
CA ASP A 347 19.87 17.09 4.64
C ASP A 347 19.20 17.95 3.55
N LEU A 348 17.93 17.72 3.26
CA LEU A 348 17.16 18.30 2.15
C LEU A 348 17.77 18.02 0.77
N GLY A 349 18.59 16.97 0.65
CA GLY A 349 19.17 16.53 -0.61
C GLY A 349 18.28 15.52 -1.32
N GLY A 350 18.72 15.11 -2.52
CA GLY A 350 18.04 14.11 -3.35
C GLY A 350 16.72 14.58 -3.94
N ALA A 351 16.09 13.68 -4.69
CA ALA A 351 14.81 13.87 -5.34
C ALA A 351 13.94 12.62 -5.21
N LEU A 352 12.64 12.77 -5.38
CA LEU A 352 11.68 11.68 -5.45
C LEU A 352 10.99 11.69 -6.82
N LEU A 353 11.16 10.62 -7.59
CA LEU A 353 10.33 10.32 -8.76
C LEU A 353 9.20 9.40 -8.30
N LEU A 354 7.97 9.76 -8.60
CA LEU A 354 6.79 9.10 -8.05
C LEU A 354 5.72 8.90 -9.12
N SER A 355 5.30 7.65 -9.29
CA SER A 355 4.15 7.35 -10.14
C SER A 355 2.88 8.06 -9.67
N GLU A 356 2.18 8.69 -10.60
CA GLU A 356 0.86 9.32 -10.36
C GLU A 356 -0.23 8.32 -9.95
N PHE A 357 -0.02 7.02 -10.18
CA PHE A 357 -0.91 5.93 -9.79
C PHE A 357 -0.69 5.41 -8.37
N THR A 358 0.10 6.12 -7.55
CA THR A 358 0.21 5.88 -6.11
C THR A 358 -0.73 6.75 -5.30
N GLY A 359 -1.22 6.26 -4.17
CA GLY A 359 -1.95 7.12 -3.23
C GLY A 359 -1.10 8.28 -2.69
N ALA A 360 0.21 8.05 -2.54
CA ALA A 360 1.17 9.06 -2.08
C ALA A 360 1.26 10.28 -3.01
N ALA A 361 1.02 10.13 -4.31
CA ALA A 361 1.04 11.23 -5.27
C ALA A 361 0.02 12.33 -4.93
N SER A 362 -1.10 11.97 -4.31
CA SER A 362 -2.11 12.94 -3.86
C SER A 362 -1.61 13.87 -2.75
N GLU A 363 -0.62 13.45 -1.97
CA GLU A 363 -0.04 14.18 -0.84
C GLU A 363 1.34 14.77 -1.16
N LEU A 364 2.17 14.06 -1.96
CA LEU A 364 3.56 14.41 -2.26
C LEU A 364 3.69 15.18 -3.59
N ARG A 365 2.93 16.24 -3.76
CA ARG A 365 2.80 17.00 -5.03
C ARG A 365 4.09 17.69 -5.51
N GLN A 366 5.11 17.78 -4.66
CA GLN A 366 6.42 18.33 -5.02
C GLN A 366 7.42 17.26 -5.48
N ALA A 367 7.00 16.01 -5.60
CA ALA A 367 7.75 14.96 -6.28
C ALA A 367 7.72 15.17 -7.80
N PHE A 368 8.67 14.58 -8.50
CA PHE A 368 8.61 14.45 -9.95
C PHE A 368 7.60 13.35 -10.27
N LEU A 369 6.38 13.75 -10.62
CA LEU A 369 5.32 12.79 -10.97
C LEU A 369 5.56 12.27 -12.38
N CYS A 370 5.31 10.98 -12.58
CA CYS A 370 5.39 10.35 -13.89
C CYS A 370 4.25 9.34 -14.11
N ASN A 371 3.91 9.15 -15.38
CA ASN A 371 3.05 8.07 -15.82
C ASN A 371 3.91 6.82 -16.12
N PRO A 372 3.88 5.75 -15.30
CA PRO A 372 4.71 4.56 -15.51
C PRO A 372 4.34 3.76 -16.75
N HIS A 373 3.23 4.06 -17.43
CA HIS A 373 2.84 3.47 -18.71
C HIS A 373 3.39 4.25 -19.91
N ASP A 374 4.01 5.40 -19.68
CA ASP A 374 4.70 6.22 -20.68
C ASP A 374 6.21 6.25 -20.36
N LEU A 375 6.96 5.45 -21.10
CA LEU A 375 8.39 5.30 -20.84
C LEU A 375 9.18 6.59 -21.09
N ASP A 376 8.74 7.41 -22.05
CA ASP A 376 9.36 8.71 -22.32
C ASP A 376 9.12 9.69 -21.17
N ASP A 377 7.92 9.72 -20.59
CA ASP A 377 7.63 10.54 -19.41
C ASP A 377 8.47 10.10 -18.19
N VAL A 378 8.66 8.79 -17.99
CA VAL A 378 9.55 8.27 -16.94
C VAL A 378 10.98 8.71 -17.17
N LYS A 379 11.53 8.56 -18.38
CA LYS A 379 12.89 8.99 -18.75
C LYS A 379 13.09 10.49 -18.53
N ASP A 380 12.17 11.31 -19.04
CA ASP A 380 12.23 12.77 -18.92
C ASP A 380 12.17 13.21 -17.46
N SER A 381 11.32 12.57 -16.66
CA SER A 381 11.19 12.86 -15.23
C SER A 381 12.43 12.43 -14.44
N MET A 382 13.06 11.30 -14.79
CA MET A 382 14.35 10.88 -14.21
C MET A 382 15.44 11.89 -14.50
N GLU A 383 15.60 12.31 -15.77
CA GLU A 383 16.61 13.27 -16.18
C GLU A 383 16.39 14.64 -15.52
N LYS A 384 15.15 15.15 -15.51
CA LYS A 384 14.79 16.40 -14.83
C LYS A 384 15.13 16.35 -13.33
N ALA A 385 14.84 15.23 -12.67
CA ALA A 385 15.11 15.04 -11.24
C ALA A 385 16.63 15.05 -10.93
N LEU A 386 17.44 14.39 -11.77
CA LEU A 386 18.88 14.33 -11.61
C LEU A 386 19.57 15.68 -11.89
N ASN A 387 19.04 16.46 -12.84
CA ASN A 387 19.62 17.73 -13.29
C ASN A 387 19.00 18.97 -12.63
N GLN A 388 18.08 18.81 -11.66
CA GLN A 388 17.46 19.95 -11.00
C GLN A 388 18.48 20.85 -10.30
N PRO A 389 18.32 22.19 -10.31
CA PRO A 389 19.15 23.10 -9.53
C PRO A 389 19.05 22.76 -8.03
N ARG A 390 20.19 22.82 -7.33
CA ARG A 390 20.28 22.45 -5.91
C ARG A 390 19.29 23.18 -5.02
N GLU A 391 19.07 24.48 -5.26
CA GLU A 391 18.14 25.29 -4.49
C GLU A 391 16.68 24.85 -4.69
N ASP A 392 16.30 24.51 -5.91
CA ASP A 392 14.98 23.99 -6.23
C ASP A 392 14.74 22.62 -5.58
N GLY A 393 15.73 21.72 -5.67
CA GLY A 393 15.70 20.42 -5.01
C GLY A 393 15.49 20.54 -3.49
N ARG A 394 16.23 21.45 -2.85
CA ARG A 394 16.06 21.72 -1.40
C ARG A 394 14.69 22.28 -1.06
N ARG A 395 14.13 23.13 -1.92
CA ARG A 395 12.77 23.67 -1.76
C ARG A 395 11.71 22.56 -1.88
N HIS A 396 11.80 21.71 -2.90
CA HIS A 396 10.93 20.57 -3.10
C HIS A 396 11.00 19.62 -1.91
N MET A 397 12.19 19.17 -1.54
CA MET A 397 12.37 18.23 -0.42
C MET A 397 11.86 18.80 0.90
N ARG A 398 12.05 20.11 1.17
CA ARG A 398 11.49 20.75 2.37
C ARG A 398 9.97 20.69 2.41
N ALA A 399 9.30 20.89 1.29
CA ALA A 399 7.84 20.82 1.20
C ALA A 399 7.34 19.39 1.36
N LEU A 400 7.99 18.40 0.72
CA LEU A 400 7.70 16.97 0.88
C LEU A 400 7.86 16.54 2.34
N ARG A 401 8.98 16.91 2.98
CA ARG A 401 9.24 16.57 4.38
C ARG A 401 8.21 17.18 5.32
N ARG A 402 7.83 18.45 5.10
CA ARG A 402 6.78 19.08 5.90
C ARG A 402 5.48 18.29 5.85
N GLN A 403 5.08 17.85 4.66
CA GLN A 403 3.88 17.02 4.50
C GLN A 403 3.99 15.70 5.26
N VAL A 404 5.08 14.96 5.11
CA VAL A 404 5.28 13.65 5.74
C VAL A 404 5.39 13.74 7.26
N LEU A 405 6.15 14.71 7.77
CA LEU A 405 6.37 14.87 9.22
C LEU A 405 5.13 15.40 9.97
N THR A 406 4.24 16.14 9.29
CA THR A 406 2.99 16.64 9.91
C THR A 406 1.81 15.69 9.76
N HIS A 407 1.92 14.68 8.88
CA HIS A 407 0.87 13.69 8.62
C HIS A 407 1.44 12.29 8.82
N ASP A 408 1.74 11.97 10.08
CA ASP A 408 2.31 10.70 10.50
C ASP A 408 1.24 9.60 10.72
N VAL A 409 1.70 8.40 11.10
CA VAL A 409 0.83 7.25 11.36
C VAL A 409 -0.08 7.47 12.56
N ASP A 410 0.35 8.20 13.59
CA ASP A 410 -0.46 8.49 14.77
C ASP A 410 -1.65 9.39 14.41
N ARG A 411 -1.42 10.39 13.55
CA ARG A 411 -2.49 11.24 13.04
C ARG A 411 -3.48 10.45 12.19
N TRP A 412 -2.99 9.51 11.36
CA TRP A 412 -3.85 8.62 10.61
C TRP A 412 -4.74 7.78 11.52
N ALA A 413 -4.13 7.10 12.50
CA ALA A 413 -4.85 6.24 13.43
C ALA A 413 -5.89 7.03 14.24
N ARG A 414 -5.52 8.19 14.80
CA ARG A 414 -6.47 9.06 15.50
C ARG A 414 -7.61 9.52 14.61
N SER A 415 -7.32 9.96 13.37
CA SER A 415 -8.37 10.42 12.46
C SER A 415 -9.40 9.35 12.14
N PHE A 416 -8.97 8.09 12.00
CA PHE A 416 -9.88 6.97 11.78
C PHE A 416 -10.66 6.61 13.05
N LEU A 417 -9.98 6.48 14.18
CA LEU A 417 -10.61 6.09 15.46
C LEU A 417 -11.59 7.15 15.95
N ASP A 418 -11.25 8.44 15.80
CA ASP A 418 -12.18 9.55 16.13
C ASP A 418 -13.42 9.49 15.23
N ALA A 419 -13.24 9.28 13.93
CA ALA A 419 -14.35 9.09 13.02
C ALA A 419 -15.18 7.84 13.36
N LEU A 420 -14.57 6.77 13.84
CA LEU A 420 -15.24 5.55 14.27
C LEU A 420 -16.03 5.78 15.58
N ALA A 421 -15.47 6.49 16.55
CA ALA A 421 -16.09 6.76 17.86
C ALA A 421 -17.26 7.76 17.78
N HIS A 422 -17.15 8.82 16.98
CA HIS A 422 -18.14 9.90 16.90
C HIS A 422 -19.38 9.56 16.05
N GLY A 423 -19.55 8.36 15.63
CA GLY A 423 -20.67 7.90 14.80
C GLY A 423 -21.98 7.59 15.53
N GLY A 424 -22.04 7.78 16.83
CA GLY A 424 -23.28 7.69 17.62
C GLY A 424 -24.14 8.96 17.63
N ALA A 425 -23.62 10.11 17.13
CA ALA A 425 -24.38 11.36 17.00
C ALA A 425 -24.89 11.50 15.56
N ALA A 426 -26.20 11.71 15.40
CA ALA A 426 -27.00 11.77 14.19
C ALA A 426 -26.23 12.29 12.96
N GLY A 427 -26.06 11.42 11.95
CA GLY A 427 -25.69 11.85 10.61
C GLY A 427 -26.75 12.83 10.04
N PRO A 428 -26.41 13.63 9.02
CA PRO A 428 -27.37 14.54 8.42
C PRO A 428 -28.61 13.76 7.98
N ALA A 429 -29.78 14.23 8.40
CA ALA A 429 -31.07 13.62 8.11
C ALA A 429 -31.17 13.26 6.62
N LEU A 430 -31.39 12.00 6.32
CA LEU A 430 -31.80 11.56 4.99
C LEU A 430 -33.14 12.25 4.69
N ILE A 431 -33.19 13.04 3.64
CA ILE A 431 -34.43 13.63 3.17
C ILE A 431 -35.38 12.48 2.84
N ALA A 432 -36.51 12.45 3.53
CA ALA A 432 -37.58 11.51 3.24
C ALA A 432 -37.95 11.56 1.75
N PRO A 433 -38.35 10.44 1.12
CA PRO A 433 -38.81 10.46 -0.26
C PRO A 433 -40.00 11.45 -0.34
N ALA A 434 -39.90 12.39 -1.26
CA ALA A 434 -41.05 13.24 -1.60
C ALA A 434 -42.20 12.34 -1.98
N GLU A 435 -43.30 12.42 -1.25
CA GLU A 435 -44.56 11.79 -1.64
C GLU A 435 -44.88 12.22 -3.09
N ALA A 436 -45.10 11.21 -3.92
CA ALA A 436 -45.61 11.43 -5.24
C ALA A 436 -46.97 12.15 -5.10
N GLN A 437 -47.01 13.45 -5.39
CA GLN A 437 -48.26 14.14 -5.65
C GLN A 437 -48.71 13.74 -7.06
N ASP A 438 -49.76 12.91 -7.11
CA ASP A 438 -50.58 12.70 -8.29
C ASP A 438 -51.10 14.06 -8.80
N HIS A 439 -50.74 14.36 -10.07
CA HIS A 439 -51.57 15.10 -10.98
C HIS A 439 -51.20 14.73 -12.42
#